data_c32b16ee5d0cf6909821742386ef3376
#
_entry.id   c32b16ee5d0cf6909821742386ef3376
#
_cell.length_a   1.000
_cell.length_b   1.000
_cell.length_c   1.000
_cell.angle_alpha   90.00
_cell.angle_beta   90.00
_cell.angle_gamma   90.00
#
_symmetry.space_group_name_H-M   'P 1'
#
loop_
_entity.id
_entity.type
_entity.pdbx_description
1 polymer ?
#
loop_
_entity_poly.entity_id
_entity_poly.type
_entity_poly.pdbx_seq_one_letter_code
_entity_poly.pdbx_strand_id
1 'polypeptide(L)'
;RRRRERLLGLLMRGLSGIDGATRQEALFVLGRRVFGSGELGRHEKRRAFMLTQRKLLSAQDEFPGEGLTFYYRAAMLGKLYRFITEERLFHKGFDFGAPRPVAFFPGTFDPFTLSHKGIVRAIRDQGFEVLLAIDEFSWSKKTQPYRLRRRIAAMAVADVFHVSIFPEDFPVNIANPENLHELRAAFPGRSVSIVVGSDVVLHASSYKKSVTPDSIHTFDHVVFRRTEPDAEPADYSCITGKVLELTLPPQLEEISSTRIREAVDANRDISNLIDPTVQEFI
;
A
#
# COMPACT_ATOMS: atom_id res chain seq x y z
N ARG A 1 -6.79 11.16 22.51
CA ARG A 1 -6.00 10.19 21.74
C ARG A 1 -6.58 10.01 20.34
N ARG A 2 -7.80 9.54 20.14
CA ARG A 2 -8.46 9.32 18.83
C ARG A 2 -8.41 10.55 17.92
N ARG A 3 -8.60 11.78 18.45
CA ARG A 3 -8.55 13.02 17.66
C ARG A 3 -7.15 13.29 17.09
N ARG A 4 -6.08 13.04 17.88
CA ARG A 4 -4.69 13.20 17.44
C ARG A 4 -4.30 12.17 16.38
N GLU A 5 -4.73 10.92 16.53
CA GLU A 5 -4.53 9.87 15.55
C GLU A 5 -5.20 10.20 14.22
N ARG A 6 -6.42 10.71 14.27
CA ARG A 6 -7.15 11.17 13.09
C ARG A 6 -6.42 12.33 12.39
N LEU A 7 -5.92 13.30 13.17
CA LEU A 7 -5.15 14.42 12.61
C LEU A 7 -3.87 13.95 11.93
N LEU A 8 -3.13 13.04 12.55
CA LEU A 8 -1.92 12.46 11.95
C LEU A 8 -2.25 11.73 10.63
N GLY A 9 -3.34 10.98 10.59
CA GLY A 9 -3.83 10.34 9.37
C GLY A 9 -4.11 11.36 8.26
N LEU A 10 -4.76 12.47 8.59
CA LEU A 10 -5.02 13.56 7.64
C LEU A 10 -3.73 14.19 7.10
N LEU A 11 -2.74 14.42 7.97
CA LEU A 11 -1.43 14.95 7.54
C LEU A 11 -0.69 13.97 6.62
N MET A 12 -0.75 12.66 6.91
CA MET A 12 -0.15 11.66 6.03
C MET A 12 -0.82 11.60 4.65
N ARG A 13 -2.13 11.75 4.59
CA ARG A 13 -2.87 11.85 3.32
C ARG A 13 -2.49 13.11 2.56
N GLY A 14 -2.45 14.27 3.24
CA GLY A 14 -1.99 15.53 2.64
C GLY A 14 -0.59 15.42 2.06
N LEU A 15 0.30 14.71 2.74
CA LEU A 15 1.67 14.46 2.27
C LEU A 15 1.73 13.66 0.97
N SER A 16 0.77 12.77 0.75
CA SER A 16 0.62 11.97 -0.48
C SER A 16 -0.33 12.61 -1.49
N GLY A 17 -0.85 13.81 -1.23
CA GLY A 17 -1.81 14.50 -2.09
C GLY A 17 -1.25 14.88 -3.45
N ILE A 18 -2.13 15.01 -4.45
CA ILE A 18 -1.75 15.43 -5.81
C ILE A 18 -1.39 16.92 -5.84
N ASP A 19 -2.10 17.71 -5.09
CA ASP A 19 -1.88 19.14 -5.04
C ASP A 19 -0.60 19.51 -4.27
N GLY A 20 0.29 20.28 -4.92
CA GLY A 20 1.56 20.70 -4.36
C GLY A 20 1.43 21.57 -3.10
N ALA A 21 0.44 22.45 -3.06
CA ALA A 21 0.18 23.31 -1.92
C ALA A 21 -0.25 22.49 -0.70
N THR A 22 -1.10 21.50 -0.89
CA THR A 22 -1.53 20.56 0.16
C THR A 22 -0.35 19.75 0.71
N ARG A 23 0.56 19.29 -0.15
CA ARG A 23 1.77 18.57 0.29
C ARG A 23 2.70 19.46 1.10
N GLN A 24 2.91 20.71 0.66
CA GLN A 24 3.73 21.68 1.37
C GLN A 24 3.18 21.99 2.75
N GLU A 25 1.88 22.23 2.86
CA GLU A 25 1.23 22.50 4.13
C GLU A 25 1.30 21.29 5.07
N ALA A 26 1.08 20.10 4.58
CA ALA A 26 1.23 18.88 5.37
C ALA A 26 2.66 18.71 5.92
N LEU A 27 3.69 18.96 5.10
CA LEU A 27 5.09 18.94 5.52
C LEU A 27 5.39 20.02 6.57
N PHE A 28 4.90 21.23 6.36
CA PHE A 28 5.08 22.33 7.29
C PHE A 28 4.45 22.01 8.66
N VAL A 29 3.22 21.53 8.67
CA VAL A 29 2.52 21.17 9.90
C VAL A 29 3.21 20.03 10.62
N LEU A 30 3.64 18.97 9.90
CA LEU A 30 4.42 17.87 10.48
C LEU A 30 5.71 18.38 11.13
N GLY A 31 6.50 19.18 10.40
CA GLY A 31 7.76 19.70 10.91
C GLY A 31 7.58 20.61 12.13
N ARG A 32 6.61 21.51 12.09
CA ARG A 32 6.43 22.54 13.11
C ARG A 32 5.59 22.09 14.29
N ARG A 33 4.49 21.38 14.04
CA ARG A 33 3.49 21.03 15.07
C ARG A 33 3.67 19.64 15.67
N VAL A 34 4.26 18.72 14.93
CA VAL A 34 4.50 17.37 15.43
C VAL A 34 5.91 17.23 15.97
N PHE A 35 6.92 17.43 15.14
CA PHE A 35 8.32 17.23 15.56
C PHE A 35 8.94 18.42 16.30
N GLY A 36 8.52 19.64 16.00
CA GLY A 36 9.02 20.87 16.64
C GLY A 36 8.27 21.31 17.89
N SER A 37 7.16 20.68 18.24
CA SER A 37 6.33 21.06 19.37
C SER A 37 6.74 20.34 20.66
N GLY A 38 6.64 21.04 21.80
CA GLY A 38 6.75 20.44 23.13
C GLY A 38 5.46 19.77 23.63
N GLU A 39 4.34 19.92 22.93
CA GLU A 39 3.01 19.46 23.38
C GLU A 39 2.78 17.95 23.18
N LEU A 40 3.51 17.32 22.25
CA LEU A 40 3.38 15.90 21.97
C LEU A 40 4.41 15.12 22.78
N GLY A 41 3.94 14.05 23.41
CA GLY A 41 4.79 13.12 24.10
C GLY A 41 5.74 12.37 23.15
N ARG A 42 6.84 11.89 23.70
CA ARG A 42 7.85 11.15 22.93
C ARG A 42 7.28 9.97 22.15
N HIS A 43 6.39 9.21 22.76
CA HIS A 43 5.75 8.05 22.08
C HIS A 43 4.93 8.47 20.87
N GLU A 44 4.20 9.58 20.95
CA GLU A 44 3.44 10.12 19.84
C GLU A 44 4.34 10.62 18.70
N LYS A 45 5.45 11.30 19.03
CA LYS A 45 6.46 11.74 18.05
C LYS A 45 7.13 10.56 17.36
N ARG A 46 7.51 9.52 18.12
CA ARG A 46 8.10 8.31 17.58
C ARG A 46 7.18 7.59 16.61
N ARG A 47 5.91 7.46 16.95
CA ARG A 47 4.89 6.89 16.06
C ARG A 47 4.73 7.73 14.79
N ALA A 48 4.65 9.04 14.92
CA ALA A 48 4.59 9.95 13.78
C ALA A 48 5.82 9.81 12.87
N PHE A 49 7.02 9.70 13.46
CA PHE A 49 8.25 9.46 12.72
C PHE A 49 8.21 8.16 11.90
N MET A 50 7.86 7.06 12.51
CA MET A 50 7.81 5.75 11.83
C MET A 50 6.82 5.77 10.65
N LEU A 51 5.69 6.45 10.80
CA LEU A 51 4.71 6.58 9.74
C LEU A 51 5.20 7.52 8.63
N THR A 52 5.78 8.67 9.00
CA THR A 52 6.21 9.72 8.06
C THR A 52 7.40 9.25 7.22
N GLN A 53 8.36 8.55 7.82
CA GLN A 53 9.57 8.10 7.14
C GLN A 53 9.27 7.37 5.83
N ARG A 54 8.39 6.37 5.89
CA ARG A 54 8.02 5.57 4.71
C ARG A 54 7.28 6.41 3.67
N LYS A 55 6.38 7.28 4.11
CA LYS A 55 5.57 8.10 3.21
C LYS A 55 6.38 9.21 2.53
N LEU A 56 7.38 9.78 3.21
CA LEU A 56 8.28 10.75 2.59
C LEU A 56 9.14 10.12 1.49
N LEU A 57 9.68 8.92 1.72
CA LEU A 57 10.46 8.22 0.70
C LEU A 57 9.63 7.96 -0.55
N SER A 58 8.41 7.43 -0.40
CA SER A 58 7.50 7.23 -1.55
C SER A 58 7.15 8.55 -2.26
N ALA A 59 6.91 9.63 -1.53
CA ALA A 59 6.54 10.92 -2.12
C ALA A 59 7.69 11.59 -2.88
N GLN A 60 8.93 11.28 -2.54
CA GLN A 60 10.11 11.87 -3.20
C GLN A 60 10.18 11.49 -4.68
N ASP A 61 9.85 10.26 -5.00
CA ASP A 61 9.95 9.74 -6.37
C ASP A 61 8.75 10.17 -7.24
N GLU A 62 7.62 10.50 -6.61
CA GLU A 62 6.38 10.81 -7.33
C GLU A 62 6.28 12.24 -7.87
N PHE A 63 7.09 13.18 -7.36
CA PHE A 63 6.96 14.60 -7.67
C PHE A 63 8.28 15.27 -8.08
N PRO A 64 8.95 14.77 -9.12
CA PRO A 64 10.17 15.40 -9.63
C PRO A 64 9.86 16.81 -10.17
N GLY A 65 10.73 17.76 -9.90
CA GLY A 65 10.65 19.11 -10.45
C GLY A 65 9.93 20.16 -9.59
N GLU A 66 9.43 19.81 -8.41
CA GLU A 66 8.82 20.79 -7.49
C GLU A 66 9.85 21.40 -6.52
N GLY A 67 10.55 22.45 -6.93
CA GLY A 67 11.63 23.08 -6.13
C GLY A 67 11.23 23.53 -4.73
N LEU A 68 10.04 24.15 -4.56
CA LEU A 68 9.51 24.53 -3.25
C LEU A 68 9.22 23.30 -2.38
N THR A 69 8.68 22.25 -2.95
CA THR A 69 8.44 21.01 -2.23
C THR A 69 9.75 20.38 -1.76
N PHE A 70 10.80 20.45 -2.56
CA PHE A 70 12.14 20.04 -2.15
C PHE A 70 12.65 20.83 -0.94
N TYR A 71 12.50 22.14 -0.94
CA TYR A 71 12.88 22.97 0.20
C TYR A 71 12.17 22.57 1.48
N TYR A 72 10.85 22.39 1.44
CA TYR A 72 10.08 21.93 2.61
C TYR A 72 10.45 20.53 3.05
N ARG A 73 10.73 19.62 2.12
CA ARG A 73 11.24 18.28 2.41
C ARG A 73 12.59 18.32 3.11
N ALA A 74 13.50 19.16 2.64
CA ALA A 74 14.82 19.35 3.26
C ALA A 74 14.68 19.89 4.69
N ALA A 75 13.82 20.88 4.92
CA ALA A 75 13.53 21.40 6.25
C ALA A 75 12.91 20.35 7.17
N MET A 76 11.99 19.54 6.66
CA MET A 76 11.39 18.41 7.38
C MET A 76 12.44 17.35 7.72
N LEU A 77 13.31 16.97 6.77
CA LEU A 77 14.40 16.04 7.01
C LEU A 77 15.37 16.54 8.08
N GLY A 78 15.67 17.84 8.12
CA GLY A 78 16.46 18.43 9.19
C GLY A 78 15.83 18.27 10.58
N LYS A 79 14.52 18.43 10.68
CA LYS A 79 13.76 18.18 11.91
C LYS A 79 13.76 16.72 12.32
N LEU A 80 13.55 15.81 11.34
CA LEU A 80 13.62 14.37 11.54
C LEU A 80 15.01 13.93 11.96
N TYR A 81 16.05 14.44 11.30
CA TYR A 81 17.43 14.13 11.65
C TYR A 81 17.75 14.48 13.11
N ARG A 82 17.33 15.66 13.56
CA ARG A 82 17.49 16.08 14.96
C ARG A 82 16.79 15.10 15.89
N PHE A 83 15.53 14.78 15.61
CA PHE A 83 14.75 13.86 16.42
C PHE A 83 15.38 12.46 16.46
N ILE A 84 15.87 11.93 15.32
CA ILE A 84 16.56 10.64 15.24
C ILE A 84 17.84 10.67 16.07
N THR A 85 18.61 11.76 16.00
CA THR A 85 19.86 11.92 16.75
C THR A 85 19.61 11.90 18.25
N GLU A 86 18.62 12.65 18.71
CA GLU A 86 18.21 12.67 20.12
C GLU A 86 17.75 11.27 20.59
N GLU A 87 16.92 10.57 19.79
CA GLU A 87 16.46 9.22 20.11
C GLU A 87 17.64 8.23 20.19
N ARG A 88 18.60 8.32 19.29
CA ARG A 88 19.77 7.46 19.27
C ARG A 88 20.69 7.70 20.46
N LEU A 89 20.98 8.96 20.77
CA LEU A 89 21.92 9.33 21.82
C LEU A 89 21.35 9.09 23.23
N PHE A 90 20.09 9.44 23.45
CA PHE A 90 19.51 9.42 24.80
C PHE A 90 18.62 8.21 25.08
N HIS A 91 18.22 7.49 24.05
CA HIS A 91 17.16 6.48 24.16
C HIS A 91 17.46 5.16 23.42
N LYS A 92 18.71 4.91 23.04
CA LYS A 92 19.16 3.69 22.34
C LYS A 92 18.57 3.52 20.91
N GLY A 93 17.95 4.57 20.36
CA GLY A 93 17.38 4.53 19.02
C GLY A 93 15.98 3.94 18.94
N PHE A 94 15.58 3.63 17.70
CA PHE A 94 14.25 3.09 17.39
C PHE A 94 14.30 1.56 17.32
N ASP A 95 13.36 0.93 17.97
CA ASP A 95 13.05 -0.48 17.72
C ASP A 95 11.93 -0.56 16.69
N PHE A 96 12.25 -1.05 15.52
CA PHE A 96 11.27 -1.27 14.43
C PHE A 96 10.60 -2.65 14.55
N GLY A 97 10.95 -3.42 15.57
CA GLY A 97 10.49 -4.80 15.74
C GLY A 97 11.18 -5.77 14.78
N ALA A 98 10.84 -7.04 14.90
CA ALA A 98 11.31 -8.07 13.98
C ALA A 98 10.80 -7.80 12.54
N PRO A 99 11.60 -8.12 11.51
CA PRO A 99 11.15 -8.05 10.14
C PRO A 99 9.88 -8.89 9.92
N ARG A 100 8.85 -8.28 9.36
CA ARG A 100 7.59 -8.95 9.07
C ARG A 100 7.68 -9.75 7.76
N PRO A 101 6.92 -10.85 7.60
CA PRO A 101 6.73 -11.46 6.31
C PRO A 101 6.15 -10.44 5.32
N VAL A 102 6.48 -10.57 4.06
CA VAL A 102 6.03 -9.68 2.99
C VAL A 102 4.80 -10.26 2.31
N ALA A 103 3.79 -9.44 2.13
CA ALA A 103 2.66 -9.72 1.26
C ALA A 103 2.77 -8.82 0.02
N PHE A 104 3.17 -9.39 -1.10
CA PHE A 104 3.24 -8.71 -2.39
C PHE A 104 1.88 -8.76 -3.07
N PHE A 105 1.27 -7.60 -3.24
CA PHE A 105 -0.07 -7.47 -3.77
C PHE A 105 -0.06 -6.76 -5.13
N PRO A 106 0.07 -7.51 -6.24
CA PRO A 106 -0.01 -6.96 -7.58
C PRO A 106 -1.45 -6.70 -7.97
N GLY A 107 -1.68 -5.65 -8.73
CA GLY A 107 -3.01 -5.35 -9.27
C GLY A 107 -3.08 -4.10 -10.11
N THR A 108 -4.13 -4.01 -10.90
CA THR A 108 -4.38 -2.86 -11.78
C THR A 108 -4.83 -1.63 -10.98
N PHE A 109 -5.64 -1.83 -9.92
CA PHE A 109 -6.16 -0.79 -9.01
C PHE A 109 -6.70 0.44 -9.74
N ASP A 110 -7.69 0.24 -10.59
CA ASP A 110 -8.27 1.29 -11.44
C ASP A 110 -9.78 1.50 -11.19
N PRO A 111 -10.13 2.28 -10.14
CA PRO A 111 -9.28 2.82 -9.09
C PRO A 111 -9.03 1.84 -7.94
N PHE A 112 -8.16 2.24 -7.00
CA PHE A 112 -8.02 1.59 -5.70
C PHE A 112 -9.27 1.84 -4.85
N THR A 113 -9.94 0.78 -4.41
CA THR A 113 -11.26 0.82 -3.77
C THR A 113 -11.19 0.61 -2.26
N LEU A 114 -12.31 0.83 -1.55
CA LEU A 114 -12.44 0.45 -0.14
C LEU A 114 -12.32 -1.06 0.08
N SER A 115 -12.72 -1.88 -0.90
CA SER A 115 -12.46 -3.34 -0.88
C SER A 115 -10.96 -3.64 -0.84
N HIS A 116 -10.18 -3.03 -1.74
CA HIS A 116 -8.71 -3.17 -1.73
C HIS A 116 -8.11 -2.69 -0.40
N LYS A 117 -8.59 -1.57 0.16
CA LYS A 117 -8.14 -1.09 1.47
C LYS A 117 -8.49 -2.07 2.60
N GLY A 118 -9.65 -2.71 2.52
CA GLY A 118 -10.06 -3.79 3.42
C GLY A 118 -9.13 -5.00 3.36
N ILE A 119 -8.81 -5.46 2.14
CA ILE A 119 -7.84 -6.54 1.88
C ILE A 119 -6.49 -6.20 2.53
N VAL A 120 -5.96 -5.03 2.22
CA VAL A 120 -4.67 -4.56 2.76
C VAL A 120 -4.66 -4.56 4.29
N ARG A 121 -5.73 -4.10 4.92
CA ARG A 121 -5.86 -4.09 6.39
C ARG A 121 -5.93 -5.50 6.96
N ALA A 122 -6.72 -6.38 6.34
CA ALA A 122 -6.85 -7.77 6.77
C ALA A 122 -5.50 -8.50 6.74
N ILE A 123 -4.72 -8.34 5.66
CA ILE A 123 -3.38 -8.92 5.54
C ILE A 123 -2.42 -8.35 6.58
N ARG A 124 -2.40 -7.02 6.73
CA ARG A 124 -1.56 -6.36 7.73
C ARG A 124 -1.85 -6.86 9.15
N ASP A 125 -3.12 -7.09 9.46
CA ASP A 125 -3.55 -7.55 10.79
C ASP A 125 -3.14 -9.01 11.05
N GLN A 126 -2.84 -9.78 10.01
CA GLN A 126 -2.17 -11.09 10.10
C GLN A 126 -0.64 -10.98 10.33
N GLY A 127 -0.12 -9.77 10.50
CA GLY A 127 1.29 -9.55 10.80
C GLY A 127 2.20 -9.30 9.61
N PHE A 128 1.67 -9.18 8.41
CA PHE A 128 2.45 -8.90 7.20
C PHE A 128 2.82 -7.42 7.05
N GLU A 129 3.88 -7.17 6.29
CA GLU A 129 4.13 -5.93 5.60
C GLU A 129 3.56 -6.05 4.18
N VAL A 130 2.64 -5.17 3.80
CA VAL A 130 1.95 -5.22 2.52
C VAL A 130 2.62 -4.29 1.52
N LEU A 131 2.98 -4.80 0.36
CA LEU A 131 3.56 -4.06 -0.75
C LEU A 131 2.60 -4.08 -1.93
N LEU A 132 2.01 -2.92 -2.23
CA LEU A 132 1.10 -2.75 -3.37
C LEU A 132 1.92 -2.52 -4.63
N ALA A 133 1.86 -3.44 -5.58
CA ALA A 133 2.49 -3.31 -6.88
C ALA A 133 1.42 -2.98 -7.93
N ILE A 134 1.49 -1.75 -8.47
CA ILE A 134 0.55 -1.29 -9.47
C ILE A 134 1.02 -1.80 -10.84
N ASP A 135 0.19 -2.55 -11.56
CA ASP A 135 0.54 -3.02 -12.89
C ASP A 135 0.66 -1.84 -13.86
N GLU A 136 1.80 -1.72 -14.52
CA GLU A 136 2.03 -0.67 -15.52
C GLU A 136 1.12 -0.87 -16.73
N PHE A 137 1.00 -2.10 -17.19
CA PHE A 137 0.18 -2.47 -18.34
C PHE A 137 -0.91 -3.47 -17.96
N SER A 138 -2.14 -3.10 -18.24
CA SER A 138 -3.24 -4.06 -18.25
C SER A 138 -3.58 -4.42 -19.70
N TRP A 139 -3.09 -5.55 -20.15
CA TRP A 139 -3.27 -6.02 -21.54
C TRP A 139 -4.72 -6.23 -21.96
N SER A 140 -5.61 -6.39 -21.00
CA SER A 140 -7.02 -6.73 -21.26
C SER A 140 -8.00 -5.62 -20.92
N LYS A 141 -7.55 -4.48 -20.37
CA LYS A 141 -8.45 -3.41 -19.89
C LYS A 141 -7.97 -2.04 -20.32
N LYS A 142 -8.91 -1.21 -20.78
CA LYS A 142 -8.68 0.23 -20.91
C LYS A 142 -8.61 0.83 -19.49
N THR A 143 -7.46 1.31 -19.08
CA THR A 143 -7.20 1.81 -17.72
C THR A 143 -6.79 3.26 -17.73
N GLN A 144 -6.98 3.92 -16.58
CA GLN A 144 -6.38 5.22 -16.31
C GLN A 144 -4.83 5.14 -16.34
N PRO A 145 -4.15 6.26 -16.61
CA PRO A 145 -2.68 6.28 -16.62
C PRO A 145 -2.08 5.69 -15.34
N TYR A 146 -1.00 4.93 -15.51
CA TYR A 146 -0.31 4.26 -14.41
C TYR A 146 0.01 5.18 -13.22
N ARG A 147 0.57 6.36 -13.50
CA ARG A 147 0.94 7.34 -12.46
C ARG A 147 -0.26 7.83 -11.64
N LEU A 148 -1.43 7.97 -12.28
CA LEU A 148 -2.65 8.36 -11.58
C LEU A 148 -3.12 7.23 -10.65
N ARG A 149 -3.18 5.99 -11.15
CA ARG A 149 -3.58 4.81 -10.35
C ARG A 149 -2.64 4.61 -9.15
N ARG A 150 -1.33 4.74 -9.36
CA ARG A 150 -0.31 4.67 -8.32
C ARG A 150 -0.54 5.75 -7.24
N ARG A 151 -0.80 6.97 -7.65
CA ARG A 151 -1.05 8.10 -6.76
C ARG A 151 -2.31 7.91 -5.93
N ILE A 152 -3.41 7.48 -6.55
CA ILE A 152 -4.66 7.15 -5.87
C ILE A 152 -4.44 6.06 -4.81
N ALA A 153 -3.75 4.97 -5.16
CA ALA A 153 -3.44 3.92 -4.20
C ALA A 153 -2.58 4.43 -3.04
N ALA A 154 -1.54 5.23 -3.33
CA ALA A 154 -0.67 5.83 -2.31
C ALA A 154 -1.43 6.72 -1.34
N MET A 155 -2.34 7.55 -1.83
CA MET A 155 -3.20 8.40 -1.00
C MET A 155 -4.14 7.56 -0.13
N ALA A 156 -4.79 6.57 -0.71
CA ALA A 156 -5.76 5.72 0.00
C ALA A 156 -5.15 4.93 1.16
N VAL A 157 -3.86 4.58 1.10
CA VAL A 157 -3.18 3.82 2.16
C VAL A 157 -2.19 4.65 2.97
N ALA A 158 -2.13 5.97 2.77
CA ALA A 158 -1.16 6.85 3.43
C ALA A 158 -1.23 6.81 4.97
N ASP A 159 -2.39 6.54 5.53
CA ASP A 159 -2.65 6.45 6.97
C ASP A 159 -2.48 5.03 7.54
N VAL A 160 -2.09 4.05 6.73
CA VAL A 160 -2.00 2.65 7.15
C VAL A 160 -0.54 2.25 7.37
N PHE A 161 -0.20 1.81 8.59
CA PHE A 161 1.12 1.27 8.92
C PHE A 161 1.38 -0.05 8.20
N HIS A 162 2.65 -0.33 7.91
CA HIS A 162 3.11 -1.56 7.27
C HIS A 162 2.48 -1.81 5.89
N VAL A 163 2.09 -0.72 5.22
CA VAL A 163 1.61 -0.73 3.84
C VAL A 163 2.40 0.29 3.05
N SER A 164 2.98 -0.10 1.94
CA SER A 164 3.77 0.75 1.06
C SER A 164 3.48 0.43 -0.40
N ILE A 165 3.67 1.41 -1.27
CA ILE A 165 3.63 1.19 -2.72
C ILE A 165 4.98 0.60 -3.14
N PHE A 166 4.95 -0.47 -3.91
CA PHE A 166 6.15 -1.12 -4.43
C PHE A 166 6.85 -0.20 -5.43
N PRO A 167 8.21 -0.14 -5.45
CA PRO A 167 8.95 0.70 -6.37
C PRO A 167 8.63 0.41 -7.83
N GLU A 168 8.49 1.45 -8.66
CA GLU A 168 8.20 1.31 -10.08
C GLU A 168 9.43 0.86 -10.90
N ASP A 169 10.62 1.19 -10.41
CA ASP A 169 11.89 0.80 -11.05
C ASP A 169 12.20 -0.70 -10.91
N PHE A 170 11.37 -1.43 -10.21
CA PHE A 170 11.48 -2.87 -10.00
C PHE A 170 10.22 -3.56 -10.54
N PRO A 171 10.09 -3.72 -11.86
CA PRO A 171 8.90 -4.33 -12.43
C PRO A 171 8.81 -5.82 -12.08
N VAL A 172 7.67 -6.25 -11.55
CA VAL A 172 7.42 -7.65 -11.22
C VAL A 172 6.21 -8.17 -11.98
N ASN A 173 6.46 -9.06 -12.92
CA ASN A 173 5.42 -9.87 -13.53
C ASN A 173 5.37 -11.23 -12.83
N ILE A 174 4.29 -11.50 -12.10
CA ILE A 174 4.09 -12.76 -11.36
C ILE A 174 3.99 -14.00 -12.26
N ALA A 175 3.83 -13.83 -13.57
CA ALA A 175 3.88 -14.92 -14.56
C ALA A 175 5.31 -15.22 -15.07
N ASN A 176 6.32 -14.41 -14.66
CA ASN A 176 7.72 -14.57 -15.06
C ASN A 176 8.56 -15.07 -13.87
N PRO A 177 9.12 -16.29 -13.93
CA PRO A 177 9.94 -16.86 -12.86
C PRO A 177 11.18 -16.03 -12.51
N GLU A 178 11.81 -15.34 -13.48
CA GLU A 178 12.98 -14.49 -13.23
C GLU A 178 12.60 -13.29 -12.33
N ASN A 179 11.49 -12.62 -12.62
CA ASN A 179 11.01 -11.53 -11.78
C ASN A 179 10.62 -12.01 -10.37
N LEU A 180 10.07 -13.20 -10.26
CA LEU A 180 9.74 -13.79 -8.97
C LEU A 180 11.00 -14.20 -8.18
N HIS A 181 12.04 -14.67 -8.86
CA HIS A 181 13.35 -14.89 -8.25
C HIS A 181 13.93 -13.59 -7.67
N GLU A 182 13.95 -12.53 -8.47
CA GLU A 182 14.41 -11.20 -8.05
C GLU A 182 13.58 -10.65 -6.89
N LEU A 183 12.25 -10.81 -6.93
CA LEU A 183 11.35 -10.41 -5.85
C LEU A 183 11.73 -11.12 -4.54
N ARG A 184 11.98 -12.42 -4.58
CA ARG A 184 12.41 -13.19 -3.40
C ARG A 184 13.78 -12.72 -2.89
N ALA A 185 14.72 -12.47 -3.80
CA ALA A 185 16.07 -11.99 -3.47
C ALA A 185 16.06 -10.58 -2.85
N ALA A 186 15.08 -9.74 -3.17
CA ALA A 186 14.94 -8.41 -2.60
C ALA A 186 14.59 -8.41 -1.10
N PHE A 187 14.15 -9.55 -0.55
CA PHE A 187 13.74 -9.68 0.87
C PHE A 187 14.48 -10.81 1.58
N PRO A 188 15.81 -10.69 1.74
CA PRO A 188 16.61 -11.76 2.36
C PRO A 188 16.15 -12.05 3.79
N GLY A 189 15.97 -13.33 4.10
CA GLY A 189 15.55 -13.78 5.43
C GLY A 189 14.06 -13.52 5.77
N ARG A 190 13.26 -13.09 4.80
CA ARG A 190 11.81 -12.88 4.95
C ARG A 190 11.04 -13.77 4.00
N SER A 191 9.91 -14.32 4.43
CA SER A 191 8.99 -14.98 3.51
C SER A 191 8.24 -13.92 2.68
N VAL A 192 8.01 -14.25 1.41
CA VAL A 192 7.24 -13.44 0.46
C VAL A 192 6.02 -14.24 0.05
N SER A 193 4.84 -13.72 0.33
CA SER A 193 3.56 -14.28 -0.09
C SER A 193 2.97 -13.44 -1.21
N ILE A 194 2.41 -14.09 -2.22
CA ILE A 194 1.69 -13.42 -3.31
C ILE A 194 0.23 -13.26 -2.90
N VAL A 195 -0.30 -12.05 -3.04
CA VAL A 195 -1.71 -11.75 -2.74
C VAL A 195 -2.51 -11.80 -4.03
N VAL A 196 -3.54 -12.64 -4.06
CA VAL A 196 -4.42 -12.81 -5.23
C VAL A 196 -5.86 -13.08 -4.82
N GLY A 197 -6.81 -12.84 -5.74
CA GLY A 197 -8.16 -13.37 -5.61
C GLY A 197 -8.22 -14.86 -5.94
N SER A 198 -9.18 -15.58 -5.41
CA SER A 198 -9.42 -17.01 -5.73
C SER A 198 -9.64 -17.23 -7.21
N ASP A 199 -10.34 -16.33 -7.87
CA ASP A 199 -10.58 -16.33 -9.32
C ASP A 199 -9.28 -16.29 -10.14
N VAL A 200 -8.27 -15.59 -9.68
CA VAL A 200 -6.95 -15.51 -10.33
C VAL A 200 -6.25 -16.88 -10.24
N VAL A 201 -6.26 -17.53 -9.08
CA VAL A 201 -5.65 -18.85 -8.92
C VAL A 201 -6.32 -19.87 -9.84
N LEU A 202 -7.65 -19.86 -9.92
CA LEU A 202 -8.42 -20.82 -10.68
C LEU A 202 -8.35 -20.61 -12.21
N HIS A 203 -8.21 -19.36 -12.65
CA HIS A 203 -8.42 -19.02 -14.07
C HIS A 203 -7.20 -18.44 -14.79
N ALA A 204 -6.25 -17.82 -14.09
CA ALA A 204 -5.12 -17.20 -14.75
C ALA A 204 -4.14 -18.22 -15.35
N SER A 205 -3.63 -17.88 -16.54
CA SER A 205 -2.70 -18.73 -17.29
C SER A 205 -1.40 -19.01 -16.55
N SER A 206 -0.97 -18.11 -15.65
CA SER A 206 0.23 -18.28 -14.83
C SER A 206 0.14 -19.51 -13.93
N TYR A 207 -1.04 -19.84 -13.41
CA TYR A 207 -1.28 -21.00 -12.53
C TYR A 207 -1.51 -22.31 -13.32
N LYS A 208 -1.65 -22.21 -14.65
CA LYS A 208 -1.80 -23.40 -15.52
C LYS A 208 -0.48 -23.87 -16.13
N LYS A 209 0.61 -23.13 -15.87
CA LYS A 209 1.95 -23.49 -16.34
C LYS A 209 2.58 -24.56 -15.46
N SER A 210 3.60 -25.24 -15.98
CA SER A 210 4.38 -26.21 -15.22
C SER A 210 5.08 -25.57 -14.03
N VAL A 211 5.12 -26.29 -12.91
CA VAL A 211 5.83 -25.85 -11.70
C VAL A 211 7.34 -25.87 -11.94
N THR A 212 7.99 -24.75 -11.69
CA THR A 212 9.45 -24.60 -11.72
C THR A 212 9.93 -24.00 -10.40
N PRO A 213 11.23 -24.06 -10.04
CA PRO A 213 11.72 -23.62 -8.73
C PRO A 213 11.35 -22.20 -8.35
N ASP A 214 11.27 -21.28 -9.31
CA ASP A 214 10.92 -19.87 -9.08
C ASP A 214 9.55 -19.49 -9.68
N SER A 215 8.70 -20.49 -10.02
CA SER A 215 7.35 -20.19 -10.49
C SER A 215 6.43 -19.75 -9.35
N ILE A 216 5.34 -19.08 -9.70
CA ILE A 216 4.35 -18.56 -8.75
C ILE A 216 3.85 -19.63 -7.77
N HIS A 217 3.76 -20.87 -8.20
CA HIS A 217 3.31 -22.01 -7.40
C HIS A 217 4.16 -22.28 -6.15
N THR A 218 5.44 -21.87 -6.16
CA THR A 218 6.39 -22.11 -5.07
C THR A 218 6.39 -21.02 -4.00
N PHE A 219 5.59 -19.99 -4.18
CA PHE A 219 5.43 -18.93 -3.20
C PHE A 219 4.32 -19.30 -2.20
N ASP A 220 4.43 -18.74 -1.00
CA ASP A 220 3.28 -18.67 -0.11
C ASP A 220 2.23 -17.72 -0.71
N HIS A 221 0.96 -17.96 -0.42
CA HIS A 221 -0.13 -17.17 -0.95
C HIS A 221 -1.04 -16.64 0.15
N VAL A 222 -1.53 -15.43 -0.05
CA VAL A 222 -2.70 -14.91 0.63
C VAL A 222 -3.81 -14.82 -0.40
N VAL A 223 -4.82 -15.68 -0.27
CA VAL A 223 -5.91 -15.76 -1.24
C VAL A 223 -7.16 -15.13 -0.66
N PHE A 224 -7.73 -14.16 -1.37
CA PHE A 224 -9.01 -13.58 -1.02
C PHE A 224 -10.13 -14.28 -1.77
N ARG A 225 -11.04 -14.85 -0.99
CA ARG A 225 -12.25 -15.48 -1.50
C ARG A 225 -13.43 -14.57 -1.30
N ARG A 226 -14.26 -14.42 -2.34
CA ARG A 226 -15.59 -13.82 -2.21
C ARG A 226 -16.53 -14.85 -1.60
N THR A 227 -17.34 -14.42 -0.65
CA THR A 227 -18.31 -15.28 0.02
C THR A 227 -19.54 -15.45 -0.89
N GLU A 228 -19.50 -16.45 -1.77
CA GLU A 228 -20.71 -16.89 -2.48
C GLU A 228 -21.37 -17.96 -1.64
N PRO A 229 -22.69 -17.88 -1.37
CA PRO A 229 -23.38 -18.79 -0.43
C PRO A 229 -23.29 -20.28 -0.79
N ASP A 230 -23.11 -20.59 -2.07
CA ASP A 230 -23.09 -21.95 -2.61
C ASP A 230 -21.77 -22.33 -3.30
N ALA A 231 -20.70 -21.55 -3.10
CA ALA A 231 -19.43 -21.81 -3.76
C ALA A 231 -18.74 -23.05 -3.14
N GLU A 232 -18.42 -24.03 -3.99
CA GLU A 232 -17.56 -25.15 -3.60
C GLU A 232 -16.20 -24.65 -3.06
N PRO A 233 -15.54 -25.43 -2.18
CA PRO A 233 -14.19 -25.12 -1.72
C PRO A 233 -13.27 -24.94 -2.93
N ALA A 234 -12.57 -23.81 -2.99
CA ALA A 234 -11.63 -23.55 -4.08
C ALA A 234 -10.44 -24.51 -3.97
N ASP A 235 -10.06 -25.13 -5.09
CA ASP A 235 -8.89 -26.00 -5.16
C ASP A 235 -7.63 -25.18 -5.41
N TYR A 236 -6.73 -25.16 -4.43
CA TYR A 236 -5.41 -24.53 -4.50
C TYR A 236 -4.27 -25.54 -4.58
N SER A 237 -4.55 -26.79 -4.96
CA SER A 237 -3.56 -27.87 -5.01
C SER A 237 -2.38 -27.58 -5.95
N CYS A 238 -2.53 -26.66 -6.89
CA CYS A 238 -1.44 -26.19 -7.75
C CYS A 238 -0.38 -25.36 -6.98
N ILE A 239 -0.68 -24.86 -5.78
CA ILE A 239 0.23 -24.07 -4.95
C ILE A 239 0.97 -25.03 -4.02
N THR A 240 2.30 -25.04 -4.09
CA THR A 240 3.17 -25.86 -3.23
C THR A 240 3.60 -25.13 -1.97
N GLY A 241 3.48 -23.81 -1.96
CA GLY A 241 3.67 -22.96 -0.78
C GLY A 241 2.47 -23.01 0.17
N LYS A 242 2.56 -22.28 1.28
CA LYS A 242 1.45 -22.14 2.23
C LYS A 242 0.36 -21.25 1.65
N VAL A 243 -0.90 -21.61 1.88
CA VAL A 243 -2.05 -20.78 1.50
C VAL A 243 -2.75 -20.28 2.76
N LEU A 244 -2.84 -18.96 2.89
CA LEU A 244 -3.68 -18.28 3.87
C LEU A 244 -4.91 -17.76 3.13
N GLU A 245 -6.07 -18.37 3.37
CA GLU A 245 -7.33 -17.88 2.82
C GLU A 245 -7.93 -16.82 3.75
N LEU A 246 -8.35 -15.69 3.18
CA LEU A 246 -9.01 -14.60 3.89
C LEU A 246 -10.30 -14.21 3.14
N THR A 247 -11.30 -13.79 3.91
CA THR A 247 -12.55 -13.24 3.40
C THR A 247 -12.72 -11.80 3.83
N LEU A 248 -13.49 -11.04 3.08
CA LEU A 248 -13.88 -9.69 3.46
C LEU A 248 -15.30 -9.68 4.03
N PRO A 249 -15.62 -8.66 4.83
CA PRO A 249 -17.02 -8.38 5.17
C PRO A 249 -17.86 -8.20 3.89
N PRO A 250 -19.08 -8.71 3.83
CA PRO A 250 -19.92 -8.66 2.62
C PRO A 250 -20.05 -7.28 1.99
N GLN A 251 -20.11 -6.23 2.80
CA GLN A 251 -20.22 -4.85 2.33
C GLN A 251 -19.00 -4.39 1.49
N LEU A 252 -17.83 -4.99 1.72
CA LEU A 252 -16.61 -4.70 0.96
C LEU A 252 -16.44 -5.62 -0.25
N GLU A 253 -16.99 -6.82 -0.21
CA GLU A 253 -16.90 -7.78 -1.33
C GLU A 253 -17.64 -7.29 -2.58
N GLU A 254 -18.75 -6.56 -2.40
CA GLU A 254 -19.53 -6.00 -3.49
C GLU A 254 -18.85 -4.83 -4.19
N ILE A 255 -17.79 -4.24 -3.60
CA ILE A 255 -17.10 -3.09 -4.16
C ILE A 255 -16.05 -3.55 -5.16
N SER A 256 -16.22 -3.15 -6.42
CA SER A 256 -15.25 -3.43 -7.48
C SER A 256 -14.86 -2.16 -8.25
N SER A 257 -13.66 -2.16 -8.82
CA SER A 257 -13.21 -1.06 -9.68
C SER A 257 -14.11 -0.87 -10.91
N THR A 258 -14.67 -1.95 -11.45
CA THR A 258 -15.62 -1.88 -12.56
C THR A 258 -16.89 -1.15 -12.17
N ARG A 259 -17.47 -1.50 -11.01
CA ARG A 259 -18.68 -0.81 -10.50
C ARG A 259 -18.46 0.69 -10.28
N ILE A 260 -17.23 1.06 -9.85
CA ILE A 260 -16.89 2.48 -9.66
C ILE A 260 -16.84 3.19 -11.02
N ARG A 261 -16.15 2.64 -12.02
CA ARG A 261 -16.10 3.24 -13.36
C ARG A 261 -17.49 3.41 -13.96
N GLU A 262 -18.33 2.40 -13.88
CA GLU A 262 -19.73 2.46 -14.32
C GLU A 262 -20.54 3.52 -13.57
N ALA A 263 -20.30 3.71 -12.28
CA ALA A 263 -20.94 4.73 -11.49
C ALA A 263 -20.48 6.14 -11.88
N VAL A 264 -19.17 6.32 -12.14
CA VAL A 264 -18.60 7.58 -12.63
C VAL A 264 -19.16 7.92 -14.01
N ASP A 265 -19.15 6.97 -14.94
CA ASP A 265 -19.71 7.15 -16.30
C ASP A 265 -21.19 7.51 -16.27
N ALA A 266 -21.93 7.01 -15.27
CA ALA A 266 -23.34 7.31 -15.05
C ALA A 266 -23.59 8.52 -14.13
N ASN A 267 -22.54 9.26 -13.75
CA ASN A 267 -22.59 10.40 -12.83
C ASN A 267 -23.29 10.07 -11.48
N ARG A 268 -23.01 8.88 -10.92
CA ARG A 268 -23.55 8.43 -9.63
C ARG A 268 -22.56 8.68 -8.50
N ASP A 269 -23.07 8.79 -7.29
CA ASP A 269 -22.25 8.92 -6.09
C ASP A 269 -21.38 7.67 -5.85
N ILE A 270 -20.08 7.89 -5.65
CA ILE A 270 -19.07 6.87 -5.36
C ILE A 270 -18.47 6.99 -3.95
N SER A 271 -19.01 7.89 -3.13
CA SER A 271 -18.44 8.23 -1.80
C SER A 271 -18.29 7.04 -0.86
N ASN A 272 -19.16 6.03 -1.01
CA ASN A 272 -19.12 4.80 -0.22
C ASN A 272 -18.27 3.67 -0.83
N LEU A 273 -17.64 3.92 -1.98
CA LEU A 273 -16.89 2.92 -2.74
C LEU A 273 -15.39 3.13 -2.70
N ILE A 274 -14.96 4.37 -2.45
CA ILE A 274 -13.54 4.79 -2.44
C ILE A 274 -13.19 5.54 -1.16
N ASP A 275 -11.87 5.66 -0.91
CA ASP A 275 -11.41 6.48 0.21
C ASP A 275 -11.79 7.96 -0.01
N PRO A 276 -12.33 8.66 1.00
CA PRO A 276 -12.73 10.07 0.85
C PRO A 276 -11.63 11.00 0.32
N THR A 277 -10.36 10.67 0.59
CA THR A 277 -9.22 11.49 0.13
C THR A 277 -8.93 11.39 -1.36
N VAL A 278 -9.50 10.41 -2.04
CA VAL A 278 -9.30 10.22 -3.49
C VAL A 278 -10.53 10.54 -4.31
N GLN A 279 -11.65 10.88 -3.69
CA GLN A 279 -12.89 11.21 -4.37
C GLN A 279 -12.75 12.36 -5.37
N GLU A 280 -11.93 13.36 -5.02
CA GLU A 280 -11.72 14.55 -5.88
C GLU A 280 -10.89 14.26 -7.13
N PHE A 281 -10.35 13.04 -7.28
CA PHE A 281 -9.45 12.65 -8.37
C PHE A 281 -10.03 11.56 -9.26
N ILE A 282 -11.26 11.18 -9.03
CA ILE A 282 -12.03 10.22 -9.82
C ILE A 282 -13.30 10.85 -10.31
#